data_f45f4a021d8f6fc1336572fe1784576f
#
_entry.id   f45f4a021d8f6fc1336572fe1784576f
#
_cell.length_a   1.000
_cell.length_b   1.000
_cell.length_c   1.000
_cell.angle_alpha   90.00
_cell.angle_beta   90.00
_cell.angle_gamma   90.00
#
_symmetry.space_group_name_H-M   'P 1'
#
loop_
_entity.id
_entity.type
_entity.pdbx_description
1 polymer ?
#
loop_
_entity_poly.entity_id
_entity_poly.type
_entity_poly.pdbx_seq_one_letter_code
_entity_poly.pdbx_strand_id
1 'polypeptide(L)'
;AGLFPAGFSAEHLGPNDYYYWDDFWGLAGLMAAEKIAAKNPVRRREEIASEVKDFEAAIFKSIAEIPKNRSQGGIPATPYRRMDAGAIGSMVADYPLQLTDAMDERIGHTMEFLIRHCFYRGAFFQDMIHSGINIYLTLAIAQTLLRRQDGRYRELIQKAADLASSTGQWPEAVHPLTDGGCMGDGQHGWAAAEWVMMIRNLFVREEGDKLILGSGIFSEWLKPEQTLGFGPTPTPYGAISVKITVHEANARLEIDIDRQKKNIAPAEIIIAVPGYQQVSMPDFSQKTFTLEHV
;
A
#
# COMPACT_ATOMS: atom_id res chain seq x y z
N ALA A 1 -9.82 -26.63 -0.79
CA ALA A 1 -10.26 -26.26 -2.11
C ALA A 1 -11.03 -24.95 -2.03
N GLY A 2 -11.31 -24.32 -3.17
CA GLY A 2 -11.93 -22.99 -3.25
C GLY A 2 -10.93 -21.87 -3.58
N LEU A 3 -9.63 -22.20 -3.70
CA LEU A 3 -8.62 -21.33 -4.29
C LEU A 3 -8.62 -21.48 -5.82
N PHE A 4 -7.98 -20.58 -6.53
CA PHE A 4 -7.69 -20.76 -7.93
C PHE A 4 -6.91 -22.06 -8.19
N PRO A 5 -7.06 -22.69 -9.37
CA PRO A 5 -6.25 -23.85 -9.73
C PRO A 5 -4.76 -23.53 -9.66
N ALA A 6 -3.95 -24.54 -9.33
CA ALA A 6 -2.51 -24.38 -9.36
C ALA A 6 -2.05 -23.87 -10.73
N GLY A 7 -1.33 -22.79 -10.73
CA GLY A 7 -0.89 -22.07 -11.92
C GLY A 7 0.48 -21.44 -11.75
N PHE A 8 0.95 -20.84 -12.83
CA PHE A 8 2.14 -20.02 -12.83
C PHE A 8 1.75 -18.58 -12.41
N SER A 9 2.33 -18.08 -11.35
CA SER A 9 2.11 -16.70 -10.93
C SER A 9 3.09 -15.76 -11.62
N ALA A 10 2.57 -14.67 -12.19
CA ALA A 10 3.38 -13.67 -12.86
C ALA A 10 4.43 -13.04 -11.93
N GLU A 11 4.11 -12.85 -10.65
CA GLU A 11 5.02 -12.24 -9.67
C GLU A 11 6.11 -13.21 -9.20
N HIS A 12 5.80 -14.51 -9.10
CA HIS A 12 6.69 -15.46 -8.46
C HIS A 12 7.60 -16.22 -9.42
N LEU A 13 7.29 -16.26 -10.72
CA LEU A 13 8.04 -16.96 -11.77
C LEU A 13 8.50 -18.40 -11.39
N GLY A 14 7.79 -19.00 -10.43
CA GLY A 14 8.13 -20.30 -9.86
C GLY A 14 7.35 -21.46 -10.46
N PRO A 15 7.44 -22.66 -9.87
CA PRO A 15 6.64 -23.80 -10.29
C PRO A 15 5.14 -23.50 -10.10
N ASN A 16 4.29 -24.23 -10.85
CA ASN A 16 2.85 -24.15 -10.65
C ASN A 16 2.48 -24.49 -9.19
N ASP A 17 1.74 -23.58 -8.57
CA ASP A 17 1.27 -23.70 -7.19
C ASP A 17 0.01 -22.85 -6.99
N TYR A 18 -0.58 -22.84 -5.81
CA TYR A 18 -1.76 -22.07 -5.41
C TYR A 18 -1.32 -20.74 -4.80
N TYR A 19 -1.04 -19.76 -5.63
CA TYR A 19 -0.49 -18.49 -5.17
C TYR A 19 -1.55 -17.56 -4.59
N TYR A 20 -1.36 -17.12 -3.35
CA TYR A 20 -2.24 -16.14 -2.70
C TYR A 20 -2.23 -14.77 -3.39
N TRP A 21 -1.16 -14.41 -4.08
CA TRP A 21 -1.16 -13.24 -4.96
C TRP A 21 -2.33 -13.26 -5.94
N ASP A 22 -2.48 -14.36 -6.68
CA ASP A 22 -3.52 -14.50 -7.69
C ASP A 22 -4.91 -14.53 -7.05
N ASP A 23 -5.05 -15.26 -5.93
CA ASP A 23 -6.30 -15.34 -5.18
C ASP A 23 -6.74 -13.97 -4.64
N PHE A 24 -5.85 -13.16 -4.07
CA PHE A 24 -6.17 -11.84 -3.56
C PHE A 24 -6.57 -10.86 -4.66
N TRP A 25 -5.85 -10.86 -5.79
CA TRP A 25 -6.23 -10.04 -6.94
C TRP A 25 -7.58 -10.48 -7.54
N GLY A 26 -7.82 -11.78 -7.60
CA GLY A 26 -9.10 -12.36 -8.03
C GLY A 26 -10.24 -11.93 -7.11
N LEU A 27 -10.06 -12.01 -5.80
CA LEU A 27 -11.03 -11.56 -4.82
C LEU A 27 -11.32 -10.06 -4.95
N ALA A 28 -10.30 -9.23 -5.05
CA ALA A 28 -10.47 -7.79 -5.23
C ALA A 28 -11.22 -7.46 -6.53
N GLY A 29 -10.95 -8.20 -7.61
CA GLY A 29 -11.67 -8.08 -8.86
C GLY A 29 -13.15 -8.43 -8.73
N LEU A 30 -13.50 -9.51 -8.04
CA LEU A 30 -14.88 -9.90 -7.74
C LEU A 30 -15.58 -8.87 -6.85
N MET A 31 -14.93 -8.35 -5.82
CA MET A 31 -15.47 -7.28 -4.97
C MET A 31 -15.73 -5.99 -5.75
N ALA A 32 -14.87 -5.65 -6.72
CA ALA A 32 -15.09 -4.53 -7.61
C ALA A 32 -16.31 -4.76 -8.53
N ALA A 33 -16.45 -5.98 -9.07
CA ALA A 33 -17.60 -6.38 -9.87
C ALA A 33 -18.91 -6.31 -9.06
N GLU A 34 -18.89 -6.75 -7.80
CA GLU A 34 -20.04 -6.63 -6.88
C GLU A 34 -20.45 -5.17 -6.68
N LYS A 35 -19.48 -4.26 -6.42
CA LYS A 35 -19.74 -2.81 -6.27
C LYS A 35 -20.36 -2.20 -7.53
N ILE A 36 -19.94 -2.64 -8.72
CA ILE A 36 -20.51 -2.21 -10.00
C ILE A 36 -21.95 -2.76 -10.16
N ALA A 37 -22.13 -4.05 -9.86
CA ALA A 37 -23.45 -4.70 -9.94
C ALA A 37 -24.46 -4.11 -8.96
N ALA A 38 -24.00 -3.62 -7.79
CA ALA A 38 -24.86 -2.96 -6.82
C ALA A 38 -25.45 -1.62 -7.34
N LYS A 39 -24.75 -0.94 -8.24
CA LYS A 39 -25.15 0.35 -8.82
C LYS A 39 -25.92 0.22 -10.15
N ASN A 40 -25.95 -0.97 -10.73
CA ASN A 40 -26.57 -1.24 -12.01
C ASN A 40 -27.48 -2.45 -11.90
N PRO A 41 -28.62 -2.52 -12.64
CA PRO A 41 -29.48 -3.68 -12.67
C PRO A 41 -28.79 -4.82 -13.45
N VAL A 42 -27.99 -5.63 -12.76
CA VAL A 42 -27.27 -6.76 -13.36
C VAL A 42 -27.95 -8.07 -12.96
N ARG A 43 -28.20 -8.93 -13.96
CA ARG A 43 -28.94 -10.20 -13.80
C ARG A 43 -28.29 -11.18 -12.79
N ARG A 44 -26.96 -11.07 -12.55
CA ARG A 44 -26.17 -12.02 -11.70
C ARG A 44 -25.67 -11.39 -10.42
N ARG A 45 -26.31 -10.33 -9.91
CA ARG A 45 -25.84 -9.60 -8.73
C ARG A 45 -25.69 -10.49 -7.49
N GLU A 46 -26.73 -11.28 -7.18
CA GLU A 46 -26.71 -12.16 -5.99
C GLU A 46 -25.68 -13.27 -6.12
N GLU A 47 -25.50 -13.80 -7.33
CA GLU A 47 -24.47 -14.79 -7.62
C GLU A 47 -23.05 -14.20 -7.39
N ILE A 48 -22.79 -13.00 -7.89
CA ILE A 48 -21.48 -12.32 -7.67
C ILE A 48 -21.25 -12.11 -6.17
N ALA A 49 -22.23 -11.65 -5.41
CA ALA A 49 -22.11 -11.43 -3.98
C ALA A 49 -21.84 -12.75 -3.20
N SER A 50 -22.47 -13.86 -3.61
CA SER A 50 -22.20 -15.18 -3.05
C SER A 50 -20.77 -15.63 -3.33
N GLU A 51 -20.33 -15.50 -4.59
CA GLU A 51 -18.96 -15.89 -5.00
C GLU A 51 -17.88 -15.08 -4.25
N VAL A 52 -18.07 -13.76 -4.05
CA VAL A 52 -17.16 -12.94 -3.24
C VAL A 52 -17.01 -13.53 -1.84
N LYS A 53 -18.14 -13.79 -1.17
CA LYS A 53 -18.15 -14.30 0.20
C LYS A 53 -17.51 -15.69 0.30
N ASP A 54 -17.85 -16.58 -0.63
CA ASP A 54 -17.36 -17.96 -0.61
C ASP A 54 -15.86 -18.04 -0.93
N PHE A 55 -15.39 -17.20 -1.87
CA PHE A 55 -13.98 -17.12 -2.23
C PHE A 55 -13.14 -16.49 -1.12
N GLU A 56 -13.60 -15.40 -0.53
CA GLU A 56 -12.96 -14.78 0.64
C GLU A 56 -12.80 -15.79 1.79
N ALA A 57 -13.90 -16.47 2.13
CA ALA A 57 -13.87 -17.49 3.19
C ALA A 57 -12.91 -18.63 2.87
N ALA A 58 -12.82 -19.07 1.61
CA ALA A 58 -11.90 -20.14 1.19
C ALA A 58 -10.44 -19.72 1.33
N ILE A 59 -10.08 -18.48 0.93
CA ILE A 59 -8.72 -17.93 1.05
C ILE A 59 -8.31 -17.89 2.53
N PHE A 60 -9.10 -17.23 3.37
CA PHE A 60 -8.74 -17.04 4.78
C PHE A 60 -8.78 -18.36 5.58
N LYS A 61 -9.65 -19.30 5.21
CA LYS A 61 -9.61 -20.64 5.76
C LYS A 61 -8.32 -21.36 5.38
N SER A 62 -7.92 -21.30 4.11
CA SER A 62 -6.66 -21.90 3.65
C SER A 62 -5.46 -21.35 4.42
N ILE A 63 -5.40 -20.03 4.63
CA ILE A 63 -4.34 -19.38 5.41
C ILE A 63 -4.34 -19.88 6.86
N ALA A 64 -5.50 -19.99 7.49
CA ALA A 64 -5.63 -20.45 8.88
C ALA A 64 -5.20 -21.92 9.08
N GLU A 65 -5.29 -22.74 8.04
CA GLU A 65 -4.89 -24.14 8.05
C GLU A 65 -3.37 -24.35 7.86
N ILE A 66 -2.59 -23.31 7.54
CA ILE A 66 -1.14 -23.42 7.38
C ILE A 66 -0.48 -23.70 8.73
N PRO A 67 0.31 -24.78 8.89
CA PRO A 67 1.01 -25.06 10.13
C PRO A 67 1.96 -23.91 10.53
N LYS A 68 1.99 -23.56 11.81
CA LYS A 68 2.80 -22.44 12.35
C LYS A 68 4.29 -22.55 12.05
N ASN A 69 4.85 -23.75 11.97
CA ASN A 69 6.24 -23.99 11.59
C ASN A 69 6.54 -23.65 10.11
N ARG A 70 5.51 -23.50 9.28
CA ARG A 70 5.64 -23.01 7.89
C ARG A 70 5.33 -21.54 7.78
N SER A 71 4.22 -21.09 8.36
CA SER A 71 3.77 -19.69 8.26
C SER A 71 4.53 -18.71 9.16
N GLN A 72 5.10 -19.18 10.26
CA GLN A 72 5.69 -18.35 11.32
C GLN A 72 4.71 -17.23 11.79
N GLY A 73 3.41 -17.47 11.65
CA GLY A 73 2.35 -16.51 11.95
C GLY A 73 1.98 -15.58 10.79
N GLY A 74 2.77 -15.55 9.72
CA GLY A 74 2.52 -14.77 8.51
C GLY A 74 1.78 -15.56 7.41
N ILE A 75 1.76 -15.01 6.21
CA ILE A 75 1.14 -15.57 5.01
C ILE A 75 2.25 -15.89 4.00
N PRO A 76 2.61 -17.18 3.82
CA PRO A 76 3.54 -17.59 2.76
C PRO A 76 2.97 -17.30 1.36
N ALA A 77 3.79 -17.44 0.32
CA ALA A 77 3.33 -17.28 -1.06
C ALA A 77 2.20 -18.25 -1.45
N THR A 78 2.19 -19.45 -0.88
CA THR A 78 1.21 -20.53 -1.15
C THR A 78 0.92 -21.33 0.11
N PRO A 79 -0.18 -22.11 0.17
CA PRO A 79 -0.50 -22.95 1.33
C PRO A 79 0.57 -23.99 1.70
N TYR A 80 1.38 -24.40 0.75
CA TYR A 80 2.31 -25.51 0.90
C TYR A 80 3.77 -25.10 1.07
N ARG A 81 4.10 -23.82 0.84
CA ARG A 81 5.47 -23.30 0.99
C ARG A 81 5.75 -22.83 2.43
N ARG A 82 7.03 -22.70 2.72
CA ARG A 82 7.50 -21.97 3.91
C ARG A 82 7.52 -20.47 3.60
N MET A 83 7.71 -19.67 4.63
CA MET A 83 8.06 -18.26 4.47
C MET A 83 9.39 -18.15 3.72
N ASP A 84 9.39 -17.41 2.64
CA ASP A 84 10.53 -17.04 1.80
C ASP A 84 10.27 -15.66 1.18
N ALA A 85 11.12 -15.20 0.28
CA ALA A 85 10.94 -13.92 -0.41
C ALA A 85 9.62 -13.86 -1.22
N GLY A 86 9.06 -15.00 -1.64
CA GLY A 86 7.77 -15.06 -2.33
C GLY A 86 6.58 -14.63 -1.47
N ALA A 87 6.72 -14.59 -0.14
CA ALA A 87 5.68 -14.07 0.75
C ALA A 87 5.39 -12.58 0.51
N ILE A 88 6.25 -11.86 -0.22
CA ILE A 88 5.99 -10.48 -0.66
C ILE A 88 4.70 -10.38 -1.49
N GLY A 89 4.39 -11.40 -2.30
CA GLY A 89 3.15 -11.44 -3.05
C GLY A 89 1.91 -11.43 -2.16
N SER A 90 1.97 -12.04 -0.98
CA SER A 90 0.85 -12.05 -0.04
C SER A 90 0.60 -10.69 0.64
N MET A 91 1.56 -9.76 0.58
CA MET A 91 1.41 -8.39 1.11
C MET A 91 0.35 -7.58 0.35
N VAL A 92 -0.03 -7.99 -0.86
CA VAL A 92 -1.09 -7.29 -1.63
C VAL A 92 -2.44 -7.32 -0.93
N ALA A 93 -2.68 -8.27 -0.04
CA ALA A 93 -3.88 -8.30 0.79
C ALA A 93 -4.02 -7.03 1.67
N ASP A 94 -2.89 -6.44 2.08
CA ASP A 94 -2.84 -5.17 2.79
C ASP A 94 -2.73 -3.99 1.82
N TYR A 95 -1.68 -3.93 1.03
CA TYR A 95 -1.46 -2.89 0.03
C TYR A 95 -1.13 -3.51 -1.33
N PRO A 96 -1.83 -3.11 -2.40
CA PRO A 96 -2.79 -2.01 -2.48
C PRO A 96 -4.26 -2.39 -2.24
N LEU A 97 -4.59 -3.67 -1.99
CA LEU A 97 -5.97 -4.16 -2.08
C LEU A 97 -6.83 -3.87 -0.85
N GLN A 98 -6.23 -3.62 0.31
CA GLN A 98 -6.93 -3.35 1.57
C GLN A 98 -8.01 -4.41 1.91
N LEU A 99 -7.68 -5.69 1.68
CA LEU A 99 -8.52 -6.84 2.04
C LEU A 99 -8.38 -7.21 3.52
N THR A 100 -7.39 -6.63 4.20
CA THR A 100 -7.11 -6.79 5.63
C THR A 100 -7.10 -5.44 6.33
N ASP A 101 -7.36 -5.46 7.64
CA ASP A 101 -7.14 -4.29 8.47
C ASP A 101 -5.65 -3.91 8.50
N ALA A 102 -5.36 -2.61 8.63
CA ALA A 102 -3.98 -2.11 8.69
C ALA A 102 -3.16 -2.76 9.81
N MET A 103 -3.80 -3.23 10.90
CA MET A 103 -3.15 -3.88 12.04
C MET A 103 -3.27 -5.41 12.03
N ASP A 104 -3.65 -6.03 10.92
CA ASP A 104 -3.73 -7.50 10.81
C ASP A 104 -2.38 -8.13 11.20
N GLU A 105 -2.42 -9.02 12.21
CA GLU A 105 -1.22 -9.64 12.76
C GLU A 105 -0.48 -10.50 11.75
N ARG A 106 -1.21 -11.17 10.83
CA ARG A 106 -0.61 -12.04 9.80
C ARG A 106 0.21 -11.21 8.81
N ILE A 107 -0.31 -10.04 8.42
CA ILE A 107 0.41 -9.07 7.59
C ILE A 107 1.63 -8.54 8.36
N GLY A 108 1.47 -8.20 9.65
CA GLY A 108 2.57 -7.79 10.50
C GLY A 108 3.69 -8.83 10.56
N HIS A 109 3.37 -10.08 10.80
CA HIS A 109 4.35 -11.18 10.83
C HIS A 109 5.02 -11.40 9.46
N THR A 110 4.25 -11.31 8.36
CA THR A 110 4.80 -11.41 7.00
C THR A 110 5.81 -10.30 6.73
N MET A 111 5.43 -9.07 7.02
CA MET A 111 6.28 -7.89 6.86
C MET A 111 7.57 -8.00 7.69
N GLU A 112 7.46 -8.36 8.96
CA GLU A 112 8.63 -8.53 9.83
C GLU A 112 9.56 -9.65 9.36
N PHE A 113 8.99 -10.76 8.86
CA PHE A 113 9.79 -11.81 8.23
C PHE A 113 10.57 -11.27 7.02
N LEU A 114 9.90 -10.58 6.11
CA LEU A 114 10.52 -10.02 4.91
C LEU A 114 11.63 -9.02 5.26
N ILE A 115 11.38 -8.10 6.18
CA ILE A 115 12.39 -7.11 6.61
C ILE A 115 13.61 -7.81 7.24
N ARG A 116 13.39 -8.82 8.06
CA ARG A 116 14.46 -9.52 8.77
C ARG A 116 15.29 -10.46 7.89
N HIS A 117 14.66 -11.13 6.93
CA HIS A 117 15.27 -12.24 6.21
C HIS A 117 15.47 -12.00 4.71
N CYS A 118 14.75 -11.04 4.12
CA CYS A 118 14.75 -10.80 2.68
C CYS A 118 15.22 -9.39 2.31
N PHE A 119 15.79 -8.64 3.25
CA PHE A 119 16.38 -7.34 2.96
C PHE A 119 17.88 -7.44 2.75
N TYR A 120 18.37 -6.71 1.78
CA TYR A 120 19.79 -6.51 1.56
C TYR A 120 20.09 -5.01 1.38
N ARG A 121 21.06 -4.48 2.13
CA ARG A 121 21.43 -3.06 2.10
C ARG A 121 20.22 -2.12 2.36
N GLY A 122 19.27 -2.53 3.19
CA GLY A 122 18.13 -1.70 3.60
C GLY A 122 16.93 -1.70 2.63
N ALA A 123 16.90 -2.58 1.66
CA ALA A 123 15.77 -2.73 0.73
C ALA A 123 15.45 -4.20 0.46
N PHE A 124 14.25 -4.48 0.00
CA PHE A 124 13.80 -5.83 -0.30
C PHE A 124 14.61 -6.44 -1.44
N PHE A 125 15.21 -7.58 -1.17
CA PHE A 125 15.97 -8.38 -2.10
C PHE A 125 15.16 -9.62 -2.47
N GLN A 126 14.76 -9.69 -3.72
CA GLN A 126 14.06 -10.87 -4.23
C GLN A 126 15.07 -11.97 -4.56
N ASP A 127 15.11 -12.98 -3.70
CA ASP A 127 15.98 -14.15 -3.88
C ASP A 127 15.22 -15.26 -4.62
N MET A 128 14.90 -15.00 -5.87
CA MET A 128 14.22 -15.93 -6.78
C MET A 128 14.85 -15.87 -8.18
N ILE A 129 14.15 -16.27 -9.23
CA ILE A 129 14.70 -16.43 -10.60
C ILE A 129 15.40 -15.14 -11.12
N HIS A 130 14.96 -13.97 -10.71
CA HIS A 130 15.57 -12.69 -11.04
C HIS A 130 15.98 -11.94 -9.78
N SER A 131 17.03 -12.43 -9.17
CA SER A 131 17.53 -11.89 -7.91
C SER A 131 18.05 -10.46 -8.05
N GLY A 132 17.58 -9.57 -7.18
CA GLY A 132 18.01 -8.18 -7.12
C GLY A 132 17.18 -7.39 -6.11
N ILE A 133 17.59 -6.15 -5.85
CA ILE A 133 16.84 -5.23 -5.01
C ILE A 133 15.67 -4.67 -5.83
N ASN A 134 14.46 -4.94 -5.38
CA ASN A 134 13.23 -4.46 -6.05
C ASN A 134 12.70 -3.22 -5.38
N ILE A 135 12.69 -2.11 -6.09
CA ILE A 135 12.23 -0.83 -5.55
C ILE A 135 10.73 -0.81 -5.35
N TYR A 136 9.94 -1.28 -6.31
CA TYR A 136 8.48 -1.32 -6.19
C TYR A 136 8.01 -2.19 -5.03
N LEU A 137 8.65 -3.34 -4.76
CA LEU A 137 8.33 -4.20 -3.63
C LEU A 137 8.82 -3.61 -2.29
N THR A 138 9.96 -2.91 -2.28
CA THR A 138 10.40 -2.14 -1.13
C THR A 138 9.39 -1.05 -0.77
N LEU A 139 8.87 -0.33 -1.77
CA LEU A 139 7.86 0.70 -1.56
C LEU A 139 6.50 0.11 -1.15
N ALA A 140 6.11 -1.06 -1.65
CA ALA A 140 4.90 -1.76 -1.19
C ALA A 140 4.99 -2.10 0.32
N ILE A 141 6.16 -2.54 0.81
CA ILE A 141 6.39 -2.72 2.26
C ILE A 141 6.32 -1.37 2.99
N ALA A 142 6.88 -0.29 2.42
CA ALA A 142 6.79 1.05 3.00
C ALA A 142 5.32 1.53 3.11
N GLN A 143 4.46 1.21 2.15
CA GLN A 143 3.03 1.51 2.21
C GLN A 143 2.34 0.77 3.37
N THR A 144 2.63 -0.50 3.57
CA THR A 144 2.12 -1.26 4.72
C THR A 144 2.60 -0.67 6.04
N LEU A 145 3.89 -0.29 6.15
CA LEU A 145 4.42 0.40 7.33
C LEU A 145 3.70 1.73 7.57
N LEU A 146 3.46 2.53 6.52
CA LEU A 146 2.73 3.79 6.61
C LEU A 146 1.29 3.57 7.10
N ARG A 147 0.57 2.56 6.59
CA ARG A 147 -0.76 2.20 7.05
C ARG A 147 -0.78 1.82 8.54
N ARG A 148 0.27 1.15 9.01
CA ARG A 148 0.47 0.74 10.42
C ARG A 148 1.03 1.86 11.30
N GLN A 149 1.27 3.04 10.77
CA GLN A 149 1.89 4.17 11.47
C GLN A 149 3.31 3.83 12.00
N ASP A 150 4.00 2.92 11.35
CA ASP A 150 5.38 2.51 11.68
C ASP A 150 6.38 3.39 10.94
N GLY A 151 7.14 4.18 11.66
CA GLY A 151 8.07 5.18 11.11
C GLY A 151 9.17 4.65 10.19
N ARG A 152 9.40 3.33 10.15
CA ARG A 152 10.38 2.69 9.26
C ARG A 152 10.09 2.90 7.77
N TYR A 153 8.85 3.25 7.39
CA TYR A 153 8.54 3.60 6.00
C TYR A 153 9.46 4.70 5.45
N ARG A 154 9.94 5.63 6.30
CA ARG A 154 10.80 6.74 5.90
C ARG A 154 12.16 6.26 5.40
N GLU A 155 12.75 5.29 6.09
CA GLU A 155 14.03 4.67 5.71
C GLU A 155 13.93 3.97 4.35
N LEU A 156 12.79 3.31 4.09
CA LEU A 156 12.57 2.62 2.82
C LEU A 156 12.36 3.60 1.67
N ILE A 157 11.65 4.71 1.89
CA ILE A 157 11.50 5.78 0.90
C ILE A 157 12.87 6.40 0.58
N GLN A 158 13.66 6.73 1.62
CA GLN A 158 15.00 7.28 1.41
C GLN A 158 15.88 6.30 0.64
N LYS A 159 15.83 5.02 1.00
CA LYS A 159 16.59 3.98 0.31
C LYS A 159 16.18 3.82 -1.15
N ALA A 160 14.88 3.89 -1.46
CA ALA A 160 14.40 3.90 -2.84
C ALA A 160 14.93 5.12 -3.61
N ALA A 161 14.92 6.31 -2.99
CA ALA A 161 15.49 7.52 -3.58
C ALA A 161 17.00 7.39 -3.86
N ASP A 162 17.77 6.85 -2.91
CA ASP A 162 19.21 6.66 -3.03
C ASP A 162 19.61 5.68 -4.15
N LEU A 163 18.70 4.75 -4.50
CA LEU A 163 18.91 3.77 -5.56
C LEU A 163 18.36 4.21 -6.92
N ALA A 164 17.81 5.42 -7.00
CA ALA A 164 17.42 5.99 -8.30
C ALA A 164 18.65 6.29 -9.16
N SER A 165 18.50 6.14 -10.47
CA SER A 165 19.49 6.65 -11.42
C SER A 165 19.64 8.17 -11.33
N SER A 166 20.67 8.73 -11.93
CA SER A 166 20.87 10.19 -11.98
C SER A 166 19.72 10.95 -12.67
N THR A 167 18.87 10.24 -13.41
CA THR A 167 17.68 10.77 -14.10
C THR A 167 16.38 10.46 -13.36
N GLY A 168 16.45 9.90 -12.14
CA GLY A 168 15.28 9.70 -11.26
C GLY A 168 14.41 8.50 -11.62
N GLN A 169 14.98 7.41 -12.10
CA GLN A 169 14.27 6.20 -12.50
C GLN A 169 14.96 4.94 -12.01
N TRP A 170 14.27 3.81 -12.08
CA TRP A 170 14.75 2.51 -11.60
C TRP A 170 14.56 1.40 -12.62
N PRO A 171 15.47 0.42 -12.68
CA PRO A 171 15.21 -0.86 -13.31
C PRO A 171 14.22 -1.69 -12.47
N GLU A 172 13.73 -2.79 -13.00
CA GLU A 172 12.91 -3.75 -12.26
C GLU A 172 13.68 -4.31 -11.05
N ALA A 173 14.94 -4.67 -11.22
CA ALA A 173 15.82 -5.06 -10.14
C ALA A 173 17.18 -4.34 -10.23
N VAL A 174 17.65 -3.85 -9.08
CA VAL A 174 18.96 -3.22 -8.91
C VAL A 174 19.98 -4.26 -8.44
N HIS A 175 21.12 -4.33 -9.10
CA HIS A 175 22.19 -5.24 -8.72
C HIS A 175 22.84 -4.79 -7.41
N PRO A 176 22.93 -5.66 -6.36
CA PRO A 176 23.28 -5.24 -5.01
C PRO A 176 24.73 -4.78 -4.81
N LEU A 177 25.65 -5.10 -5.74
CA LEU A 177 27.06 -4.73 -5.63
C LEU A 177 27.46 -3.57 -6.55
N THR A 178 26.75 -3.37 -7.66
CA THR A 178 27.11 -2.36 -8.67
C THR A 178 26.16 -1.17 -8.71
N ASP A 179 25.01 -1.30 -8.04
CA ASP A 179 23.88 -0.36 -8.07
C ASP A 179 23.33 -0.09 -9.49
N GLY A 180 23.76 -0.89 -10.46
CA GLY A 180 23.22 -0.89 -11.83
C GLY A 180 22.00 -1.80 -11.96
N GLY A 181 21.29 -1.70 -13.09
CA GLY A 181 20.19 -2.61 -13.39
C GLY A 181 20.69 -4.03 -13.66
N CYS A 182 20.00 -5.02 -13.12
CA CYS A 182 20.25 -6.44 -13.40
C CYS A 182 19.02 -7.17 -13.96
N MET A 183 17.88 -6.48 -13.99
CA MET A 183 16.65 -6.93 -14.63
C MET A 183 15.83 -5.76 -15.13
N GLY A 184 15.09 -5.96 -16.23
CA GLY A 184 14.33 -4.91 -16.89
C GLY A 184 15.21 -3.90 -17.63
N ASP A 185 14.58 -2.90 -18.21
CA ASP A 185 15.22 -1.93 -19.12
C ASP A 185 15.73 -0.66 -18.43
N GLY A 186 15.66 -0.55 -17.14
CA GLY A 186 16.05 0.65 -16.39
C GLY A 186 14.96 1.71 -16.24
N GLN A 187 13.81 1.52 -16.85
CA GLN A 187 12.66 2.43 -16.78
C GLN A 187 11.39 1.67 -16.36
N HIS A 188 11.47 1.00 -15.21
CA HIS A 188 10.41 0.14 -14.74
C HIS A 188 9.17 0.93 -14.32
N GLY A 189 8.08 0.78 -15.09
CA GLY A 189 6.84 1.53 -14.92
C GLY A 189 6.19 1.31 -13.55
N TRP A 190 6.26 0.09 -13.01
CA TRP A 190 5.72 -0.20 -11.68
C TRP A 190 6.49 0.54 -10.57
N ALA A 191 7.84 0.55 -10.64
CA ALA A 191 8.63 1.31 -9.66
C ALA A 191 8.30 2.81 -9.69
N ALA A 192 8.14 3.38 -10.88
CA ALA A 192 7.74 4.77 -11.04
C ALA A 192 6.32 5.02 -10.47
N ALA A 193 5.37 4.13 -10.76
CA ALA A 193 4.01 4.22 -10.23
C ALA A 193 3.97 4.12 -8.70
N GLU A 194 4.69 3.16 -8.12
CA GLU A 194 4.77 3.01 -6.66
C GLU A 194 5.45 4.20 -5.99
N TRP A 195 6.47 4.79 -6.60
CA TRP A 195 7.08 6.03 -6.11
C TRP A 195 6.06 7.17 -6.06
N VAL A 196 5.32 7.40 -7.16
CA VAL A 196 4.28 8.42 -7.21
C VAL A 196 3.19 8.16 -6.18
N MET A 197 2.73 6.92 -6.06
CA MET A 197 1.72 6.53 -5.07
C MET A 197 2.24 6.65 -3.63
N MET A 198 3.51 6.32 -3.38
CA MET A 198 4.11 6.47 -2.05
C MET A 198 4.13 7.95 -1.64
N ILE A 199 4.65 8.83 -2.50
CA ILE A 199 4.66 10.28 -2.21
C ILE A 199 3.24 10.81 -2.03
N ARG A 200 2.30 10.43 -2.91
CA ARG A 200 0.89 10.79 -2.76
C ARG A 200 0.33 10.39 -1.40
N ASN A 201 0.57 9.16 -0.97
CA ASN A 201 0.00 8.59 0.24
C ASN A 201 0.59 9.16 1.54
N LEU A 202 1.74 9.85 1.46
CA LEU A 202 2.24 10.66 2.58
C LEU A 202 1.29 11.83 2.89
N PHE A 203 0.69 12.41 1.86
CA PHE A 203 -0.16 13.59 1.97
C PHE A 203 -1.64 13.26 1.96
N VAL A 204 -2.06 12.36 1.06
CA VAL A 204 -3.48 12.04 0.83
C VAL A 204 -3.60 10.55 0.54
N ARG A 205 -4.27 9.80 1.41
CA ARG A 205 -4.58 8.40 1.14
C ARG A 205 -5.98 8.03 1.58
N GLU A 206 -6.56 7.07 0.88
CA GLU A 206 -7.80 6.41 1.28
C GLU A 206 -7.48 5.19 2.15
N GLU A 207 -8.27 5.01 3.20
CA GLU A 207 -8.22 3.85 4.10
C GLU A 207 -9.63 3.31 4.25
N GLY A 208 -9.99 2.31 3.43
CA GLY A 208 -11.37 1.88 3.27
C GLY A 208 -12.24 3.02 2.71
N ASP A 209 -13.22 3.46 3.49
CA ASP A 209 -14.09 4.60 3.17
C ASP A 209 -13.67 5.92 3.83
N LYS A 210 -12.52 5.95 4.51
CA LYS A 210 -11.94 7.13 5.15
C LYS A 210 -10.93 7.82 4.25
N LEU A 211 -10.71 9.11 4.51
CA LEU A 211 -9.68 9.92 3.88
C LEU A 211 -8.69 10.37 4.95
N ILE A 212 -7.42 10.05 4.78
CA ILE A 212 -6.35 10.41 5.72
C ILE A 212 -5.44 11.43 5.06
N LEU A 213 -5.20 12.55 5.76
CA LEU A 213 -4.42 13.67 5.27
C LEU A 213 -3.19 13.91 6.14
N GLY A 214 -2.03 13.99 5.51
CA GLY A 214 -0.77 14.43 6.12
C GLY A 214 -0.04 13.43 7.00
N SER A 215 -0.57 12.22 7.19
CA SER A 215 -0.07 11.28 8.21
C SER A 215 1.32 10.70 7.92
N GLY A 216 1.78 10.78 6.68
CA GLY A 216 3.09 10.26 6.27
C GLY A 216 4.14 11.33 6.03
N ILE A 217 3.82 12.59 6.23
CA ILE A 217 4.75 13.70 6.02
C ILE A 217 5.95 13.55 6.95
N PHE A 218 7.15 13.82 6.45
CA PHE A 218 8.34 13.79 7.28
C PHE A 218 8.38 15.05 8.16
N SER A 219 8.61 14.87 9.46
CA SER A 219 8.70 15.99 10.41
C SER A 219 9.77 16.99 10.02
N GLU A 220 10.85 16.55 9.38
CA GLU A 220 11.94 17.40 8.89
C GLU A 220 11.52 18.34 7.75
N TRP A 221 10.39 18.08 7.09
CA TRP A 221 9.83 18.97 6.07
C TRP A 221 8.96 20.08 6.67
N LEU A 222 8.53 19.90 7.92
CA LEU A 222 7.68 20.86 8.62
C LEU A 222 8.54 21.93 9.32
N LYS A 223 9.14 22.82 8.54
CA LYS A 223 10.00 23.89 9.07
C LYS A 223 9.20 25.14 9.38
N PRO A 224 9.50 25.85 10.49
CA PRO A 224 8.85 27.13 10.82
C PRO A 224 8.90 28.11 9.65
N GLU A 225 7.80 28.84 9.49
CA GLU A 225 7.58 29.85 8.43
C GLU A 225 7.69 29.31 7.00
N GLN A 226 7.56 27.99 6.82
CA GLN A 226 7.51 27.36 5.51
C GLN A 226 6.13 26.77 5.22
N THR A 227 5.85 26.69 3.93
CA THR A 227 4.64 26.06 3.41
C THR A 227 4.98 24.82 2.62
N LEU A 228 4.33 23.72 2.96
CA LEU A 228 4.36 22.46 2.25
C LEU A 228 3.02 22.26 1.54
N GLY A 229 3.03 21.96 0.25
CA GLY A 229 1.82 21.76 -0.53
C GLY A 229 1.88 20.51 -1.40
N PHE A 230 0.75 19.88 -1.59
CA PHE A 230 0.58 18.71 -2.46
C PHE A 230 -0.78 18.75 -3.14
N GLY A 231 -0.80 18.40 -4.41
CA GLY A 231 -2.04 18.32 -5.19
C GLY A 231 -2.09 19.27 -6.39
N PRO A 232 -3.22 19.30 -7.14
CA PRO A 232 -4.39 18.47 -6.92
C PRO A 232 -4.13 16.98 -7.25
N THR A 233 -4.61 16.07 -6.38
CA THR A 233 -4.53 14.63 -6.60
C THR A 233 -5.92 14.02 -6.67
N PRO A 234 -6.18 13.08 -7.61
CA PRO A 234 -7.48 12.44 -7.74
C PRO A 234 -7.77 11.53 -6.54
N THR A 235 -9.00 11.58 -6.07
CA THR A 235 -9.56 10.65 -5.09
C THR A 235 -10.97 10.21 -5.53
N PRO A 236 -11.57 9.17 -4.92
CA PRO A 236 -12.98 8.84 -5.14
C PRO A 236 -13.93 10.00 -4.82
N TYR A 237 -13.51 10.93 -3.97
CA TYR A 237 -14.30 12.05 -3.45
C TYR A 237 -14.13 13.35 -4.27
N GLY A 238 -13.16 13.40 -5.17
CA GLY A 238 -12.79 14.56 -5.98
C GLY A 238 -11.28 14.75 -6.03
N ALA A 239 -10.82 15.78 -6.74
CA ALA A 239 -9.42 16.17 -6.71
C ALA A 239 -9.13 16.99 -5.46
N ILE A 240 -8.11 16.60 -4.69
CA ILE A 240 -7.77 17.20 -3.40
C ILE A 240 -6.38 17.83 -3.46
N SER A 241 -6.27 19.05 -2.94
CA SER A 241 -5.00 19.69 -2.62
C SER A 241 -4.91 19.93 -1.12
N VAL A 242 -3.74 19.73 -0.56
CA VAL A 242 -3.42 19.97 0.85
C VAL A 242 -2.28 20.96 0.91
N LYS A 243 -2.42 21.98 1.77
CA LYS A 243 -1.38 22.97 2.05
C LYS A 243 -1.20 23.12 3.55
N ILE A 244 0.02 22.95 4.02
CA ILE A 244 0.38 23.07 5.43
C ILE A 244 1.38 24.21 5.57
N THR A 245 1.02 25.23 6.35
CA THR A 245 1.91 26.33 6.71
C THR A 245 2.26 26.19 8.19
N VAL A 246 3.53 26.08 8.49
CA VAL A 246 4.04 25.91 9.85
C VAL A 246 4.36 27.28 10.45
N HIS A 247 3.92 27.51 11.68
CA HIS A 247 4.23 28.66 12.52
C HIS A 247 4.96 28.21 13.77
N GLU A 248 5.52 29.14 14.56
CA GLU A 248 6.29 28.78 15.77
C GLU A 248 5.49 27.95 16.78
N ALA A 249 4.21 28.24 16.95
CA ALA A 249 3.36 27.60 17.97
C ALA A 249 2.37 26.57 17.41
N ASN A 250 2.07 26.62 16.12
CA ASN A 250 1.06 25.76 15.51
C ASN A 250 1.31 25.55 14.02
N ALA A 251 0.50 24.71 13.38
CA ALA A 251 0.44 24.63 11.93
C ALA A 251 -0.96 24.93 11.41
N ARG A 252 -1.04 25.65 10.29
CA ARG A 252 -2.28 25.85 9.56
C ARG A 252 -2.35 24.90 8.39
N LEU A 253 -3.39 24.06 8.37
CA LEU A 253 -3.69 23.16 7.26
C LEU A 253 -4.88 23.68 6.48
N GLU A 254 -4.72 23.80 5.17
CA GLU A 254 -5.77 24.17 4.23
C GLU A 254 -6.05 23.01 3.27
N ILE A 255 -7.31 22.68 3.09
CA ILE A 255 -7.78 21.65 2.15
C ILE A 255 -8.54 22.36 1.04
N ASP A 256 -8.13 22.14 -0.19
CA ASP A 256 -8.94 22.47 -1.37
C ASP A 256 -9.44 21.19 -2.03
N ILE A 257 -10.73 21.15 -2.33
CA ILE A 257 -11.36 20.00 -2.98
C ILE A 257 -12.22 20.44 -4.15
N ASP A 258 -11.85 19.98 -5.34
CA ASP A 258 -12.68 20.09 -6.53
C ASP A 258 -13.57 18.84 -6.63
N ARG A 259 -14.82 19.00 -6.26
CA ARG A 259 -15.82 17.91 -6.23
C ARG A 259 -16.45 17.59 -7.59
N GLN A 260 -16.04 18.25 -8.69
CA GLN A 260 -16.58 18.07 -10.03
C GLN A 260 -17.65 16.96 -10.15
N LYS A 261 -18.91 17.24 -9.74
CA LYS A 261 -20.10 16.37 -9.87
C LYS A 261 -20.11 15.06 -9.08
N LYS A 262 -19.21 14.84 -8.10
CA LYS A 262 -19.25 13.62 -7.27
C LYS A 262 -19.99 13.89 -5.95
N ASN A 263 -21.15 13.26 -5.79
CA ASN A 263 -21.93 13.27 -4.54
C ASN A 263 -21.43 12.21 -3.52
N ILE A 264 -20.18 11.77 -3.64
CA ILE A 264 -19.59 10.77 -2.74
C ILE A 264 -18.77 11.54 -1.71
N ALA A 265 -19.01 11.26 -0.43
CA ALA A 265 -18.21 11.76 0.67
C ALA A 265 -17.49 10.57 1.37
N PRO A 266 -16.31 10.78 1.95
CA PRO A 266 -15.74 9.79 2.86
C PRO A 266 -16.61 9.65 4.10
N ALA A 267 -16.53 8.49 4.78
CA ALA A 267 -17.20 8.30 6.06
C ALA A 267 -16.55 9.14 7.16
N GLU A 268 -15.26 9.38 7.05
CA GLU A 268 -14.47 10.20 7.98
C GLU A 268 -13.27 10.80 7.26
N ILE A 269 -12.90 12.02 7.63
CA ILE A 269 -11.65 12.67 7.21
C ILE A 269 -10.78 12.82 8.43
N ILE A 270 -9.57 12.26 8.38
CA ILE A 270 -8.59 12.28 9.47
C ILE A 270 -7.40 13.12 9.02
N ILE A 271 -7.11 14.18 9.77
CA ILE A 271 -5.90 14.99 9.61
C ILE A 271 -4.91 14.57 10.69
N ALA A 272 -3.77 14.04 10.32
CA ALA A 272 -2.78 13.45 11.22
C ALA A 272 -1.36 13.87 10.85
N VAL A 273 -1.07 15.16 10.98
CA VAL A 273 0.27 15.71 10.69
C VAL A 273 1.22 15.35 11.83
N PRO A 274 2.42 14.81 11.55
CA PRO A 274 3.39 14.45 12.58
C PRO A 274 3.79 15.64 13.48
N GLY A 275 3.74 15.41 14.80
CA GLY A 275 4.04 16.46 15.81
C GLY A 275 2.86 17.36 16.15
N TYR A 276 1.70 17.14 15.54
CA TYR A 276 0.48 17.94 15.79
C TYR A 276 -0.69 17.07 16.22
N GLN A 277 -1.63 17.70 16.91
CA GLN A 277 -2.86 17.03 17.34
C GLN A 277 -3.68 16.55 16.14
N GLN A 278 -4.12 15.30 16.21
CA GLN A 278 -4.99 14.72 15.19
C GLN A 278 -6.39 15.34 15.26
N VAL A 279 -6.95 15.63 14.08
CA VAL A 279 -8.32 16.14 13.93
C VAL A 279 -9.13 15.19 13.06
N SER A 280 -10.36 14.90 13.47
CA SER A 280 -11.32 14.11 12.68
C SER A 280 -12.58 14.92 12.38
N MET A 281 -13.13 14.72 11.19
CA MET A 281 -14.38 15.36 10.76
C MET A 281 -15.19 14.46 9.84
N PRO A 282 -16.53 14.64 9.80
CA PRO A 282 -17.40 13.78 8.99
C PRO A 282 -17.45 14.18 7.51
N ASP A 283 -17.05 15.42 7.17
CA ASP A 283 -17.18 15.94 5.80
C ASP A 283 -16.22 17.09 5.51
N PHE A 284 -16.30 17.66 4.31
CA PHE A 284 -15.51 18.82 3.88
C PHE A 284 -16.17 20.17 4.17
N SER A 285 -16.97 20.30 5.22
CA SER A 285 -17.59 21.57 5.61
C SER A 285 -16.57 22.62 6.06
N GLN A 286 -15.52 22.16 6.73
CA GLN A 286 -14.38 22.99 7.12
C GLN A 286 -13.20 22.74 6.18
N LYS A 287 -12.52 23.81 5.75
CA LYS A 287 -11.41 23.75 4.81
C LYS A 287 -10.08 24.25 5.40
N THR A 288 -10.13 24.87 6.55
CA THR A 288 -8.94 25.42 7.23
C THR A 288 -8.92 24.99 8.68
N PHE A 289 -7.78 24.47 9.11
CA PHE A 289 -7.57 23.92 10.46
C PHE A 289 -6.33 24.56 11.07
N THR A 290 -6.41 24.88 12.35
CA THR A 290 -5.24 25.17 13.18
C THR A 290 -4.92 23.90 13.95
N LEU A 291 -3.69 23.40 13.79
CA LEU A 291 -3.20 22.18 14.42
C LEU A 291 -2.24 22.58 15.53
N GLU A 292 -2.56 22.21 16.75
CA GLU A 292 -1.73 22.47 17.92
C GLU A 292 -0.61 21.43 18.03
N HIS A 293 0.57 21.85 18.49
CA HIS A 293 1.68 20.97 18.80
C HIS A 293 1.32 19.98 19.91
N VAL A 294 1.79 18.72 19.79
CA VAL A 294 1.62 17.66 20.81
C VAL A 294 2.86 17.55 21.67
#